data_7c37c0c40082e6a1cf41a7b3d4f34ad1
#
_entry.id   7c37c0c40082e6a1cf41a7b3d4f34ad1
#
_cell.length_a   1.000
_cell.length_b   1.000
_cell.length_c   1.000
_cell.angle_alpha   90.00
_cell.angle_beta   90.00
_cell.angle_gamma   90.00
#
_symmetry.space_group_name_H-M   'P 1'
#
loop_
_entity.id
_entity.type
_entity.pdbx_description
1 polymer ?
#
loop_
_entity_poly.entity_id
_entity_poly.type
_entity_poly.pdbx_seq_one_letter_code
_entity_poly.pdbx_strand_id
1 'polypeptide(L)'
;MHAKVVVVGSLNMDLVATAQRLPRAGETLAGESFATVPGGKGANQAVAAARLGATVAMIGNVGDDAYGHQLRQALLDEQVDCQGVSVCAGVSSGLALIVVDASSQNSIVIIPGGNGLLQPESVDAFDALLQGAQVIICQLEVPQQTVAHTLERGRELGKTVILNPAPCTGPLPQQWYGAIDYLIPNESEA
;
A
#
# COMPACT_ATOMS: atom_id res chain seq x y z
N MET A 1 13.81 -0.86 -23.31
CA MET A 1 14.13 -0.53 -21.90
C MET A 1 12.83 -0.64 -21.12
N HIS A 2 12.82 -1.41 -20.03
CA HIS A 2 11.65 -1.47 -19.15
C HIS A 2 11.59 -0.21 -18.27
N ALA A 3 10.39 0.32 -18.04
CA ALA A 3 10.21 1.46 -17.16
C ALA A 3 10.63 1.09 -15.72
N LYS A 4 11.36 1.99 -15.06
CA LYS A 4 11.71 1.84 -13.64
C LYS A 4 10.68 2.55 -12.78
N VAL A 5 10.00 1.80 -11.96
CA VAL A 5 8.92 2.28 -11.07
C VAL A 5 9.32 2.08 -9.63
N VAL A 6 9.13 3.09 -8.80
CA VAL A 6 9.19 2.95 -7.33
C VAL A 6 7.81 3.19 -6.76
N VAL A 7 7.35 2.26 -5.93
CA VAL A 7 6.10 2.41 -5.19
C VAL A 7 6.44 2.68 -3.73
N VAL A 8 5.94 3.79 -3.20
CA VAL A 8 6.02 4.11 -1.77
C VAL A 8 4.63 3.96 -1.17
N GLY A 9 4.45 2.97 -0.28
CA GLY A 9 3.09 2.67 0.19
C GLY A 9 2.98 1.46 1.11
N SER A 10 1.75 0.99 1.22
CA SER A 10 1.30 -0.04 2.16
C SER A 10 1.54 -1.47 1.70
N LEU A 11 1.76 -2.33 2.70
CA LEU A 11 1.73 -3.78 2.60
C LEU A 11 0.78 -4.30 3.69
N ASN A 12 -0.29 -4.99 3.30
CA ASN A 12 -1.27 -5.55 4.22
C ASN A 12 -1.44 -7.05 4.00
N MET A 13 -1.68 -7.79 5.08
CA MET A 13 -2.25 -9.11 4.95
C MET A 13 -3.77 -9.02 5.09
N ASP A 14 -4.49 -9.37 4.05
CA ASP A 14 -5.94 -9.38 4.03
C ASP A 14 -6.43 -10.71 4.63
N LEU A 15 -7.17 -10.62 5.73
CA LEU A 15 -7.79 -11.72 6.45
C LEU A 15 -9.27 -11.77 6.06
N VAL A 16 -9.59 -12.59 5.07
CA VAL A 16 -10.91 -12.60 4.43
C VAL A 16 -11.73 -13.75 4.96
N ALA A 17 -12.86 -13.45 5.62
CA ALA A 17 -13.88 -14.40 6.01
C ALA A 17 -15.15 -14.20 5.16
N THR A 18 -15.76 -15.30 4.69
CA THR A 18 -17.06 -15.24 4.02
C THR A 18 -18.16 -15.72 4.96
N ALA A 19 -19.34 -15.13 4.86
CA ALA A 19 -20.51 -15.51 5.62
C ALA A 19 -21.80 -15.26 4.80
N GLN A 20 -22.94 -15.81 5.20
CA GLN A 20 -24.23 -15.57 4.53
C GLN A 20 -24.65 -14.09 4.57
N ARG A 21 -24.29 -13.39 5.64
CA ARG A 21 -24.54 -11.96 5.84
C ARG A 21 -23.49 -11.35 6.78
N LEU A 22 -23.42 -10.05 6.84
CA LEU A 22 -22.59 -9.37 7.84
C LEU A 22 -23.17 -9.55 9.26
N PRO A 23 -22.32 -9.75 10.30
CA PRO A 23 -22.77 -9.87 11.68
C PRO A 23 -23.32 -8.53 12.21
N ARG A 24 -24.32 -8.60 13.09
CA ARG A 24 -24.85 -7.44 13.81
C ARG A 24 -24.04 -7.23 15.10
N ALA A 25 -24.16 -6.04 15.70
CA ALA A 25 -23.52 -5.76 16.97
C ALA A 25 -23.92 -6.78 18.05
N GLY A 26 -22.93 -7.39 18.72
CA GLY A 26 -23.12 -8.41 19.76
C GLY A 26 -23.46 -9.81 19.24
N GLU A 27 -23.49 -10.03 17.93
CA GLU A 27 -23.82 -11.32 17.33
C GLU A 27 -22.57 -12.17 17.06
N THR A 28 -22.70 -13.48 17.27
CA THR A 28 -21.76 -14.48 16.78
C THR A 28 -22.37 -15.20 15.60
N LEU A 29 -21.73 -15.12 14.44
CA LEU A 29 -22.17 -15.75 13.20
C LEU A 29 -21.12 -16.77 12.74
N ALA A 30 -21.59 -17.95 12.31
CA ALA A 30 -20.68 -18.93 11.67
C ALA A 30 -20.27 -18.46 10.27
N GLY A 31 -18.97 -18.42 10.00
CA GLY A 31 -18.43 -18.17 8.66
C GLY A 31 -18.46 -19.43 7.81
N GLU A 32 -18.30 -19.26 6.49
CA GLU A 32 -18.26 -20.34 5.49
C GLU A 32 -16.84 -20.68 5.05
N SER A 33 -15.99 -19.68 4.93
CA SER A 33 -14.59 -19.84 4.53
C SER A 33 -13.69 -18.78 5.16
N PHE A 34 -12.38 -19.05 5.13
CA PHE A 34 -11.35 -18.11 5.53
C PHE A 34 -10.15 -18.22 4.59
N ALA A 35 -9.58 -17.08 4.23
CA ALA A 35 -8.34 -16.99 3.47
C ALA A 35 -7.45 -15.85 3.98
N THR A 36 -6.14 -16.02 3.83
CA THR A 36 -5.15 -14.94 3.98
C THR A 36 -4.59 -14.61 2.61
N VAL A 37 -4.62 -13.34 2.23
CA VAL A 37 -4.19 -12.89 0.90
C VAL A 37 -3.23 -11.71 1.05
N PRO A 38 -2.01 -11.78 0.47
CA PRO A 38 -1.16 -10.61 0.39
C PRO A 38 -1.84 -9.48 -0.37
N GLY A 39 -1.87 -8.29 0.23
CA GLY A 39 -2.57 -7.12 -0.29
C GLY A 39 -1.89 -5.81 0.16
N GLY A 40 -2.68 -4.77 0.32
CA GLY A 40 -2.25 -3.40 0.51
C GLY A 40 -2.14 -2.66 -0.83
N LYS A 41 -2.63 -1.42 -0.87
CA LYS A 41 -2.69 -0.64 -2.13
C LYS A 41 -1.31 -0.47 -2.76
N GLY A 42 -0.28 -0.21 -1.94
CA GLY A 42 1.10 -0.10 -2.41
C GLY A 42 1.61 -1.40 -3.03
N ALA A 43 1.51 -2.50 -2.31
CA ALA A 43 1.96 -3.81 -2.78
C ALA A 43 1.21 -4.25 -4.05
N ASN A 44 -0.12 -4.05 -4.09
CA ASN A 44 -0.93 -4.39 -5.26
C ASN A 44 -0.51 -3.60 -6.52
N GLN A 45 -0.18 -2.31 -6.37
CA GLN A 45 0.31 -1.49 -7.49
C GLN A 45 1.72 -1.89 -7.92
N ALA A 46 2.60 -2.25 -6.98
CA ALA A 46 3.93 -2.76 -7.29
C ALA A 46 3.86 -4.07 -8.09
N VAL A 47 3.03 -5.01 -7.65
CA VAL A 47 2.79 -6.29 -8.35
C VAL A 47 2.19 -6.05 -9.74
N ALA A 48 1.19 -5.17 -9.85
CA ALA A 48 0.56 -4.86 -11.16
C ALA A 48 1.59 -4.28 -12.14
N ALA A 49 2.42 -3.34 -11.70
CA ALA A 49 3.46 -2.74 -12.53
C ALA A 49 4.52 -3.79 -12.96
N ALA A 50 4.93 -4.67 -12.05
CA ALA A 50 5.89 -5.74 -12.36
C ALA A 50 5.32 -6.73 -13.40
N ARG A 51 4.08 -7.17 -13.22
CA ARG A 51 3.38 -8.04 -14.18
C ARG A 51 3.19 -7.41 -15.56
N LEU A 52 3.12 -6.08 -15.63
CA LEU A 52 3.09 -5.32 -16.89
C LEU A 52 4.49 -5.10 -17.50
N GLY A 53 5.54 -5.66 -16.89
CA GLY A 53 6.91 -5.66 -17.41
C GLY A 53 7.77 -4.48 -16.95
N ALA A 54 7.35 -3.71 -15.94
CA ALA A 54 8.21 -2.70 -15.33
C ALA A 54 9.29 -3.34 -14.44
N THR A 55 10.42 -2.65 -14.27
CA THR A 55 11.37 -2.94 -13.19
C THR A 55 10.92 -2.18 -11.95
N VAL A 56 10.46 -2.87 -10.91
CA VAL A 56 9.78 -2.26 -9.77
C VAL A 56 10.59 -2.43 -8.49
N ALA A 57 10.68 -1.36 -7.70
CA ALA A 57 11.11 -1.41 -6.30
C ALA A 57 9.99 -0.90 -5.39
N MET A 58 9.91 -1.46 -4.18
CA MET A 58 8.95 -1.07 -3.14
C MET A 58 9.66 -0.43 -1.96
N ILE A 59 9.17 0.72 -1.50
CA ILE A 59 9.52 1.34 -0.22
C ILE A 59 8.29 1.26 0.68
N GLY A 60 8.44 0.64 1.84
CA GLY A 60 7.36 0.41 2.78
C GLY A 60 7.84 -0.27 4.05
N ASN A 61 6.92 -0.56 4.95
CA ASN A 61 7.22 -1.22 6.21
C ASN A 61 6.34 -2.45 6.42
N VAL A 62 6.93 -3.48 7.02
CA VAL A 62 6.22 -4.64 7.58
C VAL A 62 6.59 -4.81 9.05
N GLY A 63 5.82 -5.60 9.79
CA GLY A 63 6.17 -6.01 11.15
C GLY A 63 7.20 -7.14 11.18
N ASP A 64 7.72 -7.45 12.36
CA ASP A 64 8.60 -8.60 12.63
C ASP A 64 7.79 -9.88 12.92
N ASP A 65 6.68 -10.05 12.23
CA ASP A 65 5.75 -11.17 12.36
C ASP A 65 5.76 -12.09 11.12
N ALA A 66 5.01 -13.20 11.23
CA ALA A 66 4.91 -14.16 10.14
C ALA A 66 4.33 -13.54 8.86
N TYR A 67 3.41 -12.57 8.98
CA TYR A 67 2.84 -11.86 7.83
C TYR A 67 3.86 -10.96 7.16
N GLY A 68 4.75 -10.31 7.89
CA GLY A 68 5.82 -9.50 7.32
C GLY A 68 6.73 -10.32 6.40
N HIS A 69 7.10 -11.53 6.83
CA HIS A 69 7.87 -12.46 5.99
C HIS A 69 7.10 -12.87 4.74
N GLN A 70 5.81 -13.22 4.87
CA GLN A 70 4.97 -13.64 3.73
C GLN A 70 4.76 -12.51 2.73
N LEU A 71 4.50 -11.28 3.19
CA LEU A 71 4.29 -10.10 2.34
C LEU A 71 5.54 -9.78 1.53
N ARG A 72 6.72 -9.81 2.16
CA ARG A 72 7.99 -9.60 1.44
C ARG A 72 8.25 -10.71 0.44
N GLN A 73 8.01 -11.97 0.81
CA GLN A 73 8.20 -13.10 -0.10
C GLN A 73 7.27 -13.00 -1.32
N ALA A 74 5.98 -12.64 -1.10
CA ALA A 74 5.03 -12.47 -2.19
C ALA A 74 5.48 -11.39 -3.20
N LEU A 75 6.09 -10.29 -2.75
CA LEU A 75 6.67 -9.29 -3.64
C LEU A 75 7.90 -9.80 -4.40
N LEU A 76 8.78 -10.55 -3.71
CA LEU A 76 9.98 -11.15 -4.34
C LEU A 76 9.59 -12.18 -5.42
N ASP A 77 8.55 -12.98 -5.20
CA ASP A 77 8.02 -13.94 -6.16
C ASP A 77 7.52 -13.26 -7.43
N GLU A 78 7.03 -12.02 -7.31
CA GLU A 78 6.61 -11.14 -8.44
C GLU A 78 7.77 -10.27 -8.98
N GLN A 79 9.01 -10.55 -8.58
CA GLN A 79 10.23 -9.87 -9.02
C GLN A 79 10.27 -8.37 -8.64
N VAL A 80 9.59 -7.98 -7.58
CA VAL A 80 9.67 -6.63 -6.99
C VAL A 80 10.89 -6.55 -6.07
N ASP A 81 11.73 -5.55 -6.25
CA ASP A 81 12.86 -5.27 -5.36
C ASP A 81 12.35 -4.77 -4.00
N CYS A 82 12.64 -5.54 -2.95
CA CYS A 82 12.24 -5.27 -1.58
C CYS A 82 13.35 -4.66 -0.71
N GLN A 83 14.43 -4.11 -1.29
CA GLN A 83 15.48 -3.45 -0.51
C GLN A 83 14.93 -2.31 0.35
N GLY A 84 13.93 -1.58 -0.16
CA GLY A 84 13.23 -0.51 0.55
C GLY A 84 12.14 -0.97 1.52
N VAL A 85 11.90 -2.28 1.68
CA VAL A 85 10.90 -2.80 2.61
C VAL A 85 11.56 -3.12 3.95
N SER A 86 11.37 -2.24 4.93
CA SER A 86 11.95 -2.36 6.27
C SER A 86 11.06 -3.21 7.20
N VAL A 87 11.71 -3.88 8.16
CA VAL A 87 11.03 -4.65 9.22
C VAL A 87 11.03 -3.83 10.50
N CYS A 88 9.84 -3.55 11.03
CA CYS A 88 9.64 -2.79 12.26
C CYS A 88 9.52 -3.75 13.45
N ALA A 89 10.49 -3.72 14.37
CA ALA A 89 10.50 -4.58 15.53
C ALA A 89 9.37 -4.26 16.52
N GLY A 90 8.75 -5.29 17.07
CA GLY A 90 7.73 -5.18 18.13
C GLY A 90 6.37 -4.65 17.68
N VAL A 91 6.11 -4.59 16.36
CA VAL A 91 4.81 -4.20 15.80
C VAL A 91 4.31 -5.24 14.81
N SER A 92 2.99 -5.30 14.61
CA SER A 92 2.39 -6.15 13.58
C SER A 92 2.62 -5.58 12.19
N SER A 93 2.61 -6.43 11.19
CA SER A 93 2.40 -6.01 9.80
C SER A 93 1.03 -5.34 9.64
N GLY A 94 0.82 -4.62 8.55
CA GLY A 94 -0.49 -4.10 8.19
C GLY A 94 -1.48 -5.23 7.98
N LEU A 95 -2.71 -5.08 8.50
CA LEU A 95 -3.79 -6.08 8.37
C LEU A 95 -5.07 -5.41 7.86
N ALA A 96 -5.82 -6.14 7.04
CA ALA A 96 -7.20 -5.84 6.76
C ALA A 96 -8.08 -7.02 7.19
N LEU A 97 -8.96 -6.79 8.17
CA LEU A 97 -9.98 -7.76 8.58
C LEU A 97 -11.20 -7.55 7.70
N ILE A 98 -11.49 -8.51 6.84
CA ILE A 98 -12.52 -8.37 5.80
C ILE A 98 -13.57 -9.45 6.01
N VAL A 99 -14.83 -9.04 6.16
CA VAL A 99 -15.97 -9.95 6.11
C VAL A 99 -16.75 -9.66 4.83
N VAL A 100 -17.00 -10.70 4.02
CA VAL A 100 -17.74 -10.60 2.77
C VAL A 100 -19.02 -11.44 2.90
N ASP A 101 -20.16 -10.86 2.56
CA ASP A 101 -21.43 -11.57 2.58
C ASP A 101 -21.81 -12.19 1.22
N ALA A 102 -22.90 -12.99 1.21
CA ALA A 102 -23.39 -13.65 0.00
C ALA A 102 -23.84 -12.68 -1.11
N SER A 103 -24.09 -11.41 -0.80
CA SER A 103 -24.40 -10.34 -1.78
C SER A 103 -23.17 -9.57 -2.25
N SER A 104 -21.97 -10.01 -1.89
CA SER A 104 -20.68 -9.34 -2.17
C SER A 104 -20.50 -7.98 -1.48
N GLN A 105 -21.29 -7.69 -0.45
CA GLN A 105 -21.03 -6.55 0.43
C GLN A 105 -19.91 -6.91 1.40
N ASN A 106 -19.07 -5.92 1.74
CA ASN A 106 -17.97 -6.13 2.66
C ASN A 106 -18.00 -5.16 3.83
N SER A 107 -17.37 -5.58 4.92
CA SER A 107 -17.01 -4.74 6.05
C SER A 107 -15.52 -4.94 6.33
N ILE A 108 -14.78 -3.84 6.39
CA ILE A 108 -13.32 -3.87 6.48
C ILE A 108 -12.87 -3.07 7.69
N VAL A 109 -12.00 -3.66 8.51
CA VAL A 109 -11.24 -2.97 9.57
C VAL A 109 -9.77 -3.05 9.22
N ILE A 110 -9.12 -1.89 9.09
CA ILE A 110 -7.68 -1.80 8.79
C ILE A 110 -6.91 -1.55 10.08
N ILE A 111 -5.84 -2.31 10.26
CA ILE A 111 -4.83 -2.10 11.29
C ILE A 111 -3.53 -1.69 10.56
N PRO A 112 -3.08 -0.44 10.70
CA PRO A 112 -1.92 0.06 9.93
C PRO A 112 -0.63 -0.72 10.23
N GLY A 113 -0.39 -1.12 11.48
CA GLY A 113 0.83 -1.81 11.87
C GLY A 113 2.08 -1.06 11.40
N GLY A 114 3.02 -1.78 10.79
CA GLY A 114 4.25 -1.20 10.24
C GLY A 114 4.02 -0.08 9.22
N ASN A 115 2.93 -0.11 8.44
CA ASN A 115 2.60 0.97 7.49
C ASN A 115 2.46 2.32 8.19
N GLY A 116 1.87 2.33 9.39
CA GLY A 116 1.71 3.56 10.19
C GLY A 116 3.01 4.16 10.69
N LEU A 117 4.11 3.42 10.63
CA LEU A 117 5.44 3.83 11.05
C LEU A 117 6.36 4.24 9.89
N LEU A 118 5.87 4.25 8.66
CA LEU A 118 6.66 4.72 7.52
C LEU A 118 6.81 6.24 7.60
N GLN A 119 8.00 6.71 8.01
CA GLN A 119 8.30 8.13 8.16
C GLN A 119 9.04 8.69 6.92
N PRO A 120 9.08 10.02 6.71
CA PRO A 120 9.86 10.64 5.64
C PRO A 120 11.32 10.18 5.62
N GLU A 121 11.95 10.06 6.77
CA GLU A 121 13.34 9.63 6.91
C GLU A 121 13.56 8.18 6.45
N SER A 122 12.52 7.36 6.54
CA SER A 122 12.55 5.99 5.99
C SER A 122 12.59 6.00 4.46
N VAL A 123 11.96 6.97 3.84
CA VAL A 123 12.01 7.18 2.37
C VAL A 123 13.37 7.71 1.96
N ASP A 124 13.91 8.69 2.70
CA ASP A 124 15.24 9.27 2.45
C ASP A 124 16.35 8.22 2.54
N ALA A 125 16.24 7.25 3.43
CA ALA A 125 17.20 6.15 3.53
C ALA A 125 17.32 5.35 2.22
N PHE A 126 16.31 5.40 1.35
CA PHE A 126 16.27 4.73 0.05
C PHE A 126 16.18 5.72 -1.13
N ASP A 127 16.62 6.97 -0.95
CA ASP A 127 16.58 8.02 -1.99
C ASP A 127 17.25 7.59 -3.31
N ALA A 128 18.26 6.73 -3.26
CA ALA A 128 18.89 6.18 -4.46
C ALA A 128 17.88 5.41 -5.37
N LEU A 129 16.86 4.76 -4.79
CA LEU A 129 15.77 4.12 -5.57
C LEU A 129 14.94 5.17 -6.27
N LEU A 130 14.57 6.26 -5.58
CA LEU A 130 13.81 7.37 -6.15
C LEU A 130 14.60 8.07 -7.26
N GLN A 131 15.88 8.32 -7.06
CA GLN A 131 16.77 8.88 -8.09
C GLN A 131 16.82 8.01 -9.34
N GLY A 132 16.88 6.69 -9.16
CA GLY A 132 16.93 5.71 -10.26
C GLY A 132 15.60 5.50 -10.98
N ALA A 133 14.47 5.93 -10.40
CA ALA A 133 13.13 5.75 -10.96
C ALA A 133 12.84 6.67 -12.14
N GLN A 134 11.87 6.28 -12.96
CA GLN A 134 11.19 7.14 -13.94
C GLN A 134 9.81 7.55 -13.42
N VAL A 135 9.17 6.67 -12.66
CA VAL A 135 7.82 6.86 -12.13
C VAL A 135 7.83 6.55 -10.63
N ILE A 136 7.16 7.38 -9.84
CA ILE A 136 6.93 7.18 -8.41
C ILE A 136 5.42 7.11 -8.19
N ILE A 137 4.96 6.09 -7.46
CA ILE A 137 3.54 5.85 -7.18
C ILE A 137 3.32 5.87 -5.67
N CYS A 138 2.29 6.63 -5.23
CA CYS A 138 1.87 6.72 -3.83
C CYS A 138 0.36 6.46 -3.68
N GLN A 139 -0.04 6.13 -2.44
CA GLN A 139 -1.44 6.00 -1.99
C GLN A 139 -1.56 6.58 -0.58
N LEU A 140 -2.76 6.50 0.04
CA LEU A 140 -3.01 7.12 1.35
C LEU A 140 -3.15 6.11 2.51
N GLU A 141 -2.54 4.92 2.38
CA GLU A 141 -2.52 3.90 3.46
C GLU A 141 -1.24 3.98 4.33
N VAL A 142 -0.43 5.02 4.15
CA VAL A 142 0.74 5.36 4.97
C VAL A 142 0.60 6.80 5.48
N PRO A 143 1.40 7.26 6.45
CA PRO A 143 1.25 8.61 7.00
C PRO A 143 1.28 9.70 5.93
N GLN A 144 0.34 10.65 6.02
CA GLN A 144 0.21 11.73 5.03
C GLN A 144 1.49 12.56 4.88
N GLN A 145 2.23 12.77 5.96
CA GLN A 145 3.52 13.47 5.91
C GLN A 145 4.55 12.75 5.03
N THR A 146 4.54 11.41 5.03
CA THR A 146 5.43 10.60 4.21
C THR A 146 5.00 10.64 2.74
N VAL A 147 3.69 10.64 2.49
CA VAL A 147 3.16 10.83 1.13
C VAL A 147 3.56 12.21 0.60
N ALA A 148 3.30 13.30 1.37
CA ALA A 148 3.69 14.66 1.00
C ALA A 148 5.17 14.75 0.64
N HIS A 149 6.04 14.26 1.52
CA HIS A 149 7.48 14.22 1.31
C HIS A 149 7.88 13.47 0.03
N THR A 150 7.25 12.31 -0.22
CA THR A 150 7.53 11.52 -1.42
C THR A 150 7.10 12.23 -2.71
N LEU A 151 5.92 12.89 -2.70
CA LEU A 151 5.44 13.68 -3.84
C LEU A 151 6.39 14.84 -4.15
N GLU A 152 6.78 15.61 -3.13
CA GLU A 152 7.72 16.73 -3.26
C GLU A 152 9.08 16.23 -3.79
N ARG A 153 9.61 15.15 -3.20
CA ARG A 153 10.88 14.58 -3.62
C ARG A 153 10.85 14.08 -5.06
N GLY A 154 9.75 13.41 -5.47
CA GLY A 154 9.55 12.98 -6.85
C GLY A 154 9.56 14.16 -7.82
N ARG A 155 8.90 15.27 -7.46
CA ARG A 155 8.89 16.50 -8.25
C ARG A 155 10.27 17.12 -8.37
N GLU A 156 11.02 17.23 -7.27
CA GLU A 156 12.40 17.74 -7.26
C GLU A 156 13.33 16.95 -8.19
N LEU A 157 13.17 15.63 -8.20
CA LEU A 157 13.92 14.71 -9.04
C LEU A 157 13.47 14.69 -10.50
N GLY A 158 12.40 15.42 -10.86
CA GLY A 158 11.83 15.46 -12.21
C GLY A 158 11.22 14.12 -12.63
N LYS A 159 10.67 13.35 -11.70
CA LYS A 159 10.02 12.07 -11.97
C LYS A 159 8.56 12.26 -12.32
N THR A 160 7.97 11.29 -13.02
CA THR A 160 6.50 11.20 -13.14
C THR A 160 5.93 10.73 -11.81
N VAL A 161 5.07 11.53 -11.20
CA VAL A 161 4.46 11.27 -9.89
C VAL A 161 2.99 10.92 -10.04
N ILE A 162 2.62 9.75 -9.54
CA ILE A 162 1.24 9.23 -9.58
C ILE A 162 0.73 9.08 -8.15
N LEU A 163 -0.45 9.66 -7.86
CA LEU A 163 -1.15 9.46 -6.60
C LEU A 163 -2.49 8.77 -6.84
N ASN A 164 -2.71 7.65 -6.17
CA ASN A 164 -4.04 7.10 -5.94
C ASN A 164 -4.54 7.61 -4.57
N PRO A 165 -5.56 8.49 -4.51
CA PRO A 165 -5.97 9.15 -3.26
C PRO A 165 -6.84 8.24 -2.38
N ALA A 166 -6.52 6.98 -2.29
CA ALA A 166 -7.27 5.95 -1.56
C ALA A 166 -6.49 5.45 -0.32
N PRO A 167 -7.17 5.30 0.85
CA PRO A 167 -8.56 5.67 1.13
C PRO A 167 -8.73 7.20 1.25
N CYS A 168 -9.79 7.72 0.65
CA CYS A 168 -10.11 9.15 0.75
C CYS A 168 -10.71 9.44 2.13
N THR A 169 -10.06 10.32 2.89
CA THR A 169 -10.53 10.77 4.21
C THR A 169 -10.92 12.24 4.22
N GLY A 170 -10.91 12.90 3.04
CA GLY A 170 -11.20 14.30 2.85
C GLY A 170 -10.43 14.89 1.67
N PRO A 171 -10.57 16.21 1.40
CA PRO A 171 -9.89 16.85 0.29
C PRO A 171 -8.36 16.78 0.46
N LEU A 172 -7.65 16.59 -0.64
CA LEU A 172 -6.19 16.60 -0.65
C LEU A 172 -5.67 18.03 -0.34
N PRO A 173 -4.53 18.15 0.36
CA PRO A 173 -3.88 19.44 0.55
C PRO A 173 -3.57 20.10 -0.79
N GLN A 174 -3.95 21.38 -0.93
CA GLN A 174 -3.83 22.09 -2.20
C GLN A 174 -2.40 22.12 -2.77
N GLN A 175 -1.39 22.19 -1.91
CA GLN A 175 0.01 22.17 -2.31
C GLN A 175 0.45 20.86 -2.99
N TRP A 176 -0.24 19.76 -2.79
CA TRP A 176 0.13 18.47 -3.40
C TRP A 176 -0.10 18.43 -4.92
N TYR A 177 -1.14 19.18 -5.39
CA TYR A 177 -1.48 19.16 -6.83
C TYR A 177 -0.34 19.63 -7.72
N GLY A 178 0.55 20.50 -7.22
CA GLY A 178 1.73 20.95 -7.95
C GLY A 178 2.83 19.89 -8.09
N ALA A 179 2.76 18.79 -7.31
CA ALA A 179 3.74 17.71 -7.32
C ALA A 179 3.21 16.43 -7.95
N ILE A 180 1.95 16.39 -8.39
CA ILE A 180 1.28 15.21 -8.95
C ILE A 180 1.10 15.39 -10.45
N ASP A 181 1.58 14.43 -11.26
CA ASP A 181 1.33 14.40 -12.70
C ASP A 181 0.03 13.64 -13.03
N TYR A 182 -0.27 12.57 -12.29
CA TYR A 182 -1.48 11.77 -12.46
C TYR A 182 -2.16 11.49 -11.13
N LEU A 183 -3.42 11.90 -11.01
CA LEU A 183 -4.31 11.57 -9.89
C LEU A 183 -5.31 10.51 -10.36
N ILE A 184 -5.38 9.38 -9.64
CA ILE A 184 -6.19 8.22 -10.04
C ILE A 184 -7.22 7.89 -8.95
N PRO A 185 -8.31 8.66 -8.81
CA PRO A 185 -9.40 8.37 -7.90
C PRO A 185 -10.36 7.33 -8.50
N ASN A 186 -11.10 6.63 -7.64
CA ASN A 186 -12.32 5.92 -8.04
C ASN A 186 -13.53 6.90 -8.03
N GLU A 187 -14.74 6.38 -8.34
CA GLU A 187 -15.96 7.20 -8.41
C GLU A 187 -16.33 7.90 -7.10
N SER A 188 -15.99 7.28 -5.95
CA SER A 188 -16.32 7.84 -4.63
C SER A 188 -15.21 8.75 -4.07
N GLU A 189 -14.04 8.75 -4.68
CA GLU A 189 -12.88 9.56 -4.30
C GLU A 189 -12.74 10.84 -5.14
N ALA A 190 -13.53 10.96 -6.23
CA ALA A 190 -13.44 12.04 -7.23
C ALA A 190 -14.17 13.35 -6.80
#